data_268dd94fa5c63e5f1d348dba5f5abe51
#
_entry.id   268dd94fa5c63e5f1d348dba5f5abe51
#
_cell.length_a   1.000
_cell.length_b   1.000
_cell.length_c   1.000
_cell.angle_alpha   90.00
_cell.angle_beta   90.00
_cell.angle_gamma   90.00
#
_symmetry.space_group_name_H-M   'P 1'
#
loop_
_entity.id
_entity.type
_entity.pdbx_description
1 polymer ?
#
loop_
_entity_poly.entity_id
_entity_poly.type
_entity_poly.pdbx_seq_one_letter_code
_entity_poly.pdbx_strand_id
1 'polypeptide(L)'
;TTQGMSFTEFTYQLIQGYDFLHLYKELNCMLQMGGSDQWGNITTGTELIRRKENKKVFAMTCPLIKKSDGSKFGKSEEGNIWLDKEKTSVYKFYQYWLNISDEDAVNYIKVFTFLSEHEIGDLINEHQKDKSKRLLQNKIADSITSMVHSEDDLLNAVKASKVLFGKSSKEDLESLDENTFNEIFDGVPSSSIDSKELAKGINIDILLAKDTNFLKSMGEARRSIKENSISVNKIKVSENTLVSNKDLINNKYLLLQRGRKNYYLVIVK
;
A
#
# COMPACT_ATOMS: atom_id res chain seq x y z
N THR A 1 8.23 24.08 -30.63
CA THR A 1 7.31 24.44 -29.52
C THR A 1 6.99 25.92 -29.63
N THR A 2 5.72 26.28 -29.65
CA THR A 2 5.23 27.68 -29.69
C THR A 2 5.45 28.43 -28.37
N GLN A 3 5.89 27.74 -27.30
CA GLN A 3 6.30 28.34 -26.04
C GLN A 3 7.82 28.17 -25.90
N GLY A 4 8.54 29.29 -25.70
CA GLY A 4 9.97 29.27 -25.44
C GLY A 4 10.33 28.57 -24.13
N MET A 5 11.63 28.35 -23.89
CA MET A 5 12.16 27.83 -22.64
C MET A 5 12.10 28.92 -21.56
N SER A 6 11.65 28.61 -20.35
CA SER A 6 11.71 29.54 -19.23
C SER A 6 13.16 29.74 -18.75
N PHE A 7 13.41 30.86 -18.06
CA PHE A 7 14.73 31.15 -17.47
C PHE A 7 15.15 30.06 -16.48
N THR A 8 14.19 29.52 -15.72
CA THR A 8 14.42 28.43 -14.76
C THR A 8 14.87 27.14 -15.46
N GLU A 9 14.20 26.75 -16.54
CA GLU A 9 14.55 25.55 -17.31
C GLU A 9 15.94 25.67 -17.94
N PHE A 10 16.27 26.85 -18.46
CA PHE A 10 17.59 27.12 -19.03
C PHE A 10 18.69 27.06 -17.97
N THR A 11 18.49 27.72 -16.83
CA THR A 11 19.47 27.76 -15.72
C THR A 11 19.67 26.38 -15.09
N TYR A 12 18.59 25.62 -14.95
CA TYR A 12 18.64 24.27 -14.40
C TYR A 12 19.60 23.36 -15.17
N GLN A 13 19.52 23.41 -16.50
CA GLN A 13 20.38 22.64 -17.38
C GLN A 13 21.87 23.01 -17.20
N LEU A 14 22.18 24.28 -17.04
CA LEU A 14 23.54 24.76 -16.81
C LEU A 14 24.09 24.36 -15.45
N ILE A 15 23.28 24.47 -14.40
CA ILE A 15 23.66 24.11 -13.03
C ILE A 15 23.96 22.60 -12.95
N GLN A 16 23.08 21.74 -13.48
CA GLN A 16 23.29 20.31 -13.50
C GLN A 16 24.54 19.91 -14.34
N GLY A 17 24.75 20.57 -15.46
CA GLY A 17 25.95 20.36 -16.28
C GLY A 17 27.23 20.73 -15.53
N TYR A 18 27.22 21.83 -14.77
CA TYR A 18 28.37 22.25 -13.94
C TYR A 18 28.58 21.31 -12.76
N ASP A 19 27.50 20.83 -12.13
CA ASP A 19 27.56 19.83 -11.05
C ASP A 19 28.24 18.53 -11.53
N PHE A 20 27.90 18.03 -12.72
CA PHE A 20 28.57 16.88 -13.29
C PHE A 20 30.06 17.13 -13.52
N LEU A 21 30.47 18.31 -14.01
CA LEU A 21 31.87 18.69 -14.14
C LEU A 21 32.59 18.69 -12.77
N HIS A 22 31.94 19.22 -11.73
CA HIS A 22 32.47 19.23 -10.37
C HIS A 22 32.68 17.81 -9.83
N LEU A 23 31.64 16.96 -9.93
CA LEU A 23 31.73 15.54 -9.51
C LEU A 23 32.79 14.77 -10.29
N TYR A 24 32.97 15.08 -11.58
CA TYR A 24 34.07 14.50 -12.37
C TYR A 24 35.42 14.87 -11.79
N LYS A 25 35.65 16.17 -11.50
CA LYS A 25 36.95 16.68 -11.00
C LYS A 25 37.28 16.16 -9.61
N GLU A 26 36.32 16.22 -8.68
CA GLU A 26 36.56 15.92 -7.28
C GLU A 26 36.44 14.41 -6.96
N LEU A 27 35.55 13.69 -7.64
CA LEU A 27 35.24 12.30 -7.33
C LEU A 27 35.49 11.32 -8.48
N ASN A 28 36.05 11.80 -9.61
CA ASN A 28 36.24 11.00 -10.82
C ASN A 28 34.94 10.32 -11.31
N CYS A 29 33.81 11.03 -11.17
CA CYS A 29 32.50 10.54 -11.60
C CYS A 29 32.44 10.51 -13.14
N MET A 30 32.41 9.34 -13.72
CA MET A 30 32.50 9.12 -15.17
C MET A 30 31.15 8.89 -15.85
N LEU A 31 30.08 8.60 -15.11
CA LEU A 31 28.76 8.28 -15.61
C LEU A 31 27.69 9.06 -14.84
N GLN A 32 26.81 9.76 -15.58
CA GLN A 32 25.57 10.30 -15.01
C GLN A 32 24.37 9.58 -15.61
N MET A 33 23.43 9.17 -14.74
CA MET A 33 22.23 8.43 -15.11
C MET A 33 20.97 9.18 -14.70
N GLY A 34 19.88 8.99 -15.43
CA GLY A 34 18.60 9.58 -15.07
C GLY A 34 17.42 9.03 -15.89
N GLY A 35 16.24 9.62 -15.70
CA GLY A 35 15.11 9.40 -16.58
C GLY A 35 15.30 10.04 -17.95
N SER A 36 14.53 9.62 -18.95
CA SER A 36 14.63 10.14 -20.32
C SER A 36 14.41 11.65 -20.44
N ASP A 37 13.67 12.24 -19.48
CA ASP A 37 13.48 13.69 -19.34
C ASP A 37 14.77 14.46 -18.97
N GLN A 38 15.76 13.75 -18.40
CA GLN A 38 17.06 14.32 -17.97
C GLN A 38 18.13 14.34 -19.08
N TRP A 39 17.84 13.77 -20.25
CA TRP A 39 18.83 13.63 -21.32
C TRP A 39 19.54 14.94 -21.67
N GLY A 40 18.77 16.03 -21.87
CA GLY A 40 19.33 17.35 -22.20
C GLY A 40 20.26 17.90 -21.11
N ASN A 41 19.86 17.74 -19.85
CA ASN A 41 20.65 18.19 -18.69
C ASN A 41 21.97 17.40 -18.59
N ILE A 42 21.89 16.07 -18.69
CA ILE A 42 23.07 15.19 -18.57
C ILE A 42 24.05 15.42 -19.71
N THR A 43 23.56 15.53 -20.95
CA THR A 43 24.42 15.74 -22.11
C THR A 43 25.11 17.13 -22.10
N THR A 44 24.50 18.14 -21.49
CA THR A 44 25.15 19.42 -21.23
C THR A 44 26.40 19.24 -20.37
N GLY A 45 26.34 18.42 -19.33
CA GLY A 45 27.48 18.09 -18.50
C GLY A 45 28.58 17.31 -19.26
N THR A 46 28.20 16.32 -20.08
CA THR A 46 29.20 15.58 -20.88
C THR A 46 29.94 16.49 -21.84
N GLU A 47 29.23 17.42 -22.48
CA GLU A 47 29.83 18.38 -23.42
C GLU A 47 30.71 19.42 -22.67
N LEU A 48 30.30 19.88 -21.49
CA LEU A 48 31.09 20.78 -20.66
C LEU A 48 32.41 20.15 -20.23
N ILE A 49 32.40 18.89 -19.79
CA ILE A 49 33.61 18.13 -19.44
C ILE A 49 34.51 17.91 -20.65
N ARG A 50 33.92 17.57 -21.79
CA ARG A 50 34.69 17.42 -23.03
C ARG A 50 35.43 18.72 -23.40
N ARG A 51 34.77 19.88 -23.29
CA ARG A 51 35.35 21.18 -23.64
C ARG A 51 36.38 21.67 -22.62
N LYS A 52 36.12 21.50 -21.33
CA LYS A 52 36.94 22.04 -20.25
C LYS A 52 38.15 21.16 -19.93
N GLU A 53 37.94 19.84 -19.90
CA GLU A 53 38.95 18.87 -19.43
C GLU A 53 39.53 18.01 -20.57
N ASN A 54 39.00 18.14 -21.79
CA ASN A 54 39.34 17.29 -22.94
C ASN A 54 39.24 15.79 -22.61
N LYS A 55 38.22 15.43 -21.83
CA LYS A 55 37.97 14.04 -21.40
C LYS A 55 36.57 13.58 -21.83
N LYS A 56 36.42 12.25 -21.90
CA LYS A 56 35.16 11.59 -22.26
C LYS A 56 34.53 11.02 -21.00
N VAL A 57 33.26 11.35 -20.81
CA VAL A 57 32.36 10.79 -19.80
C VAL A 57 31.08 10.27 -20.46
N PHE A 58 30.24 9.58 -19.74
CA PHE A 58 29.10 8.87 -20.26
C PHE A 58 27.77 9.40 -19.69
N ALA A 59 26.74 9.34 -20.50
CA ALA A 59 25.35 9.63 -20.14
C ALA A 59 24.50 8.39 -20.40
N MET A 60 23.60 8.06 -19.48
CA MET A 60 22.63 6.98 -19.66
C MET A 60 21.27 7.44 -19.17
N THR A 61 20.22 7.16 -19.94
CA THR A 61 18.85 7.42 -19.49
C THR A 61 17.96 6.19 -19.68
N CYS A 62 16.98 6.05 -18.76
CA CYS A 62 15.94 5.04 -18.85
C CYS A 62 14.59 5.70 -19.17
N PRO A 63 13.68 5.00 -19.87
CA PRO A 63 12.31 5.47 -20.06
C PRO A 63 11.63 5.75 -18.71
N LEU A 64 10.78 6.80 -18.68
CA LEU A 64 9.98 7.11 -17.49
C LEU A 64 8.92 6.03 -17.26
N ILE A 65 8.80 5.61 -16.01
CA ILE A 65 7.72 4.70 -15.61
C ILE A 65 6.44 5.52 -15.46
N LYS A 66 5.40 5.08 -16.17
CA LYS A 66 4.06 5.68 -16.14
C LYS A 66 3.04 4.60 -15.83
N LYS A 67 1.89 5.00 -15.27
CA LYS A 67 0.73 4.12 -15.21
C LYS A 67 0.11 3.99 -16.60
N SER A 68 -0.62 2.90 -16.83
CA SER A 68 -1.33 2.64 -18.10
C SER A 68 -2.36 3.72 -18.43
N ASP A 69 -2.95 4.38 -17.43
CA ASP A 69 -3.86 5.51 -17.56
C ASP A 69 -3.15 6.86 -17.88
N GLY A 70 -1.82 6.86 -17.99
CA GLY A 70 -0.99 8.05 -18.22
C GLY A 70 -0.72 8.90 -16.99
N SER A 71 -1.27 8.56 -15.82
CA SER A 71 -1.01 9.27 -14.57
C SER A 71 0.40 8.99 -14.02
N LYS A 72 0.83 9.82 -13.07
CA LYS A 72 2.17 9.68 -12.47
C LYS A 72 2.24 8.43 -11.61
N PHE A 73 3.31 7.66 -11.79
CA PHE A 73 3.65 6.53 -10.93
C PHE A 73 4.01 6.99 -9.50
N GLY A 74 3.75 6.13 -8.51
CA GLY A 74 4.12 6.38 -7.10
C GLY A 74 3.16 7.32 -6.35
N LYS A 75 1.98 7.62 -6.93
CA LYS A 75 0.92 8.36 -6.24
C LYS A 75 -0.33 7.49 -6.08
N SER A 76 -0.88 7.47 -4.86
CA SER A 76 -2.22 6.98 -4.55
C SER A 76 -3.21 8.14 -4.46
N GLU A 77 -4.49 7.86 -4.24
CA GLU A 77 -5.50 8.89 -3.93
C GLU A 77 -5.17 9.64 -2.63
N GLU A 78 -4.46 8.99 -1.70
CA GLU A 78 -4.02 9.54 -0.41
C GLU A 78 -2.66 10.27 -0.49
N GLY A 79 -1.99 10.30 -1.65
CA GLY A 79 -0.69 10.98 -1.84
C GLY A 79 0.45 10.09 -2.31
N ASN A 80 1.67 10.42 -1.94
CA ASN A 80 2.86 9.65 -2.34
C ASN A 80 3.00 8.37 -1.53
N ILE A 81 3.46 7.30 -2.19
CA ILE A 81 3.89 6.06 -1.53
C ILE A 81 5.38 6.16 -1.24
N TRP A 82 5.72 6.20 0.04
CA TRP A 82 7.08 6.35 0.52
C TRP A 82 7.72 4.98 0.81
N LEU A 83 9.03 4.88 0.59
CA LEU A 83 9.82 3.71 1.00
C LEU A 83 10.06 3.69 2.52
N ASP A 84 10.01 4.86 3.16
CA ASP A 84 10.14 5.04 4.59
C ASP A 84 8.85 4.59 5.29
N LYS A 85 8.95 3.56 6.14
CA LYS A 85 7.80 2.99 6.86
C LYS A 85 7.15 3.92 7.88
N GLU A 86 7.84 4.98 8.30
CA GLU A 86 7.27 6.01 9.16
C GLU A 86 6.31 6.95 8.39
N LYS A 87 6.43 7.01 7.06
CA LYS A 87 5.59 7.85 6.18
C LYS A 87 4.53 7.07 5.44
N THR A 88 4.83 5.84 5.04
CA THR A 88 3.89 4.87 4.45
C THR A 88 4.13 3.54 5.12
N SER A 89 3.18 3.07 5.90
CA SER A 89 3.32 1.80 6.58
C SER A 89 3.53 0.64 5.61
N VAL A 90 4.18 -0.42 6.08
CA VAL A 90 4.44 -1.61 5.26
C VAL A 90 3.15 -2.21 4.71
N TYR A 91 2.08 -2.19 5.50
CA TYR A 91 0.76 -2.66 5.07
C TYR A 91 0.21 -1.81 3.91
N LYS A 92 0.19 -0.47 4.04
CA LYS A 92 -0.26 0.45 2.97
C LYS A 92 0.64 0.34 1.73
N PHE A 93 1.94 0.17 1.92
CA PHE A 93 2.90 -0.07 0.84
C PHE A 93 2.58 -1.38 0.08
N TYR A 94 2.36 -2.47 0.80
CA TYR A 94 1.97 -3.76 0.24
C TYR A 94 0.63 -3.68 -0.51
N GLN A 95 -0.38 -3.02 0.08
CA GLN A 95 -1.70 -2.83 -0.53
C GLN A 95 -1.64 -2.00 -1.82
N TYR A 96 -0.77 -1.00 -1.89
CA TYR A 96 -0.57 -0.23 -3.12
C TYR A 96 -0.19 -1.14 -4.30
N TRP A 97 0.77 -2.04 -4.10
CA TRP A 97 1.21 -2.96 -5.13
C TRP A 97 0.18 -4.04 -5.45
N LEU A 98 -0.57 -4.49 -4.47
CA LEU A 98 -1.69 -5.40 -4.70
C LEU A 98 -2.80 -4.76 -5.54
N ASN A 99 -2.99 -3.44 -5.48
CA ASN A 99 -4.12 -2.76 -6.11
C ASN A 99 -3.79 -2.13 -7.49
N ILE A 100 -2.60 -2.35 -8.03
CA ILE A 100 -2.27 -1.92 -9.40
C ILE A 100 -3.14 -2.63 -10.44
N SER A 101 -3.34 -1.99 -11.60
CA SER A 101 -4.10 -2.57 -12.70
C SER A 101 -3.40 -3.81 -13.30
N ASP A 102 -4.15 -4.67 -14.00
CA ASP A 102 -3.54 -5.82 -14.69
C ASP A 102 -2.57 -5.38 -15.79
N GLU A 103 -2.85 -4.27 -16.47
CA GLU A 103 -1.98 -3.70 -17.50
C GLU A 103 -0.67 -3.19 -16.90
N ASP A 104 -0.75 -2.48 -15.77
CA ASP A 104 0.44 -2.03 -15.03
C ASP A 104 1.25 -3.21 -14.51
N ALA A 105 0.60 -4.24 -13.98
CA ALA A 105 1.26 -5.41 -13.43
C ALA A 105 2.15 -6.13 -14.45
N VAL A 106 1.69 -6.25 -15.72
CA VAL A 106 2.47 -6.83 -16.84
C VAL A 106 3.75 -6.03 -17.11
N ASN A 107 3.69 -4.71 -16.96
CA ASN A 107 4.86 -3.85 -17.17
C ASN A 107 5.77 -3.83 -15.94
N TYR A 108 5.17 -3.70 -14.75
CA TYR A 108 5.92 -3.50 -13.52
C TYR A 108 6.67 -4.75 -13.04
N ILE A 109 6.16 -5.96 -13.35
CA ILE A 109 6.89 -7.18 -13.00
C ILE A 109 8.27 -7.24 -13.66
N LYS A 110 8.40 -6.67 -14.87
CA LYS A 110 9.66 -6.60 -15.62
C LYS A 110 10.65 -5.58 -15.04
N VAL A 111 10.15 -4.56 -14.36
CA VAL A 111 10.96 -3.42 -13.88
C VAL A 111 11.29 -3.57 -12.40
N PHE A 112 10.37 -4.09 -11.60
CA PHE A 112 10.46 -4.07 -10.14
C PHE A 112 10.78 -5.44 -9.52
N THR A 113 11.10 -6.45 -10.33
CA THR A 113 11.53 -7.76 -9.81
C THR A 113 12.85 -8.19 -10.44
N PHE A 114 13.56 -9.09 -9.79
CA PHE A 114 14.79 -9.73 -10.30
C PHE A 114 14.51 -11.10 -10.94
N LEU A 115 13.27 -11.35 -11.36
CA LEU A 115 12.89 -12.57 -12.05
C LEU A 115 13.52 -12.61 -13.44
N SER A 116 13.84 -13.81 -13.90
CA SER A 116 14.31 -14.04 -15.27
C SER A 116 13.19 -13.77 -16.29
N GLU A 117 13.56 -13.51 -17.54
CA GLU A 117 12.61 -13.32 -18.63
C GLU A 117 11.66 -14.52 -18.80
N HIS A 118 12.17 -15.74 -18.60
CA HIS A 118 11.38 -16.96 -18.68
C HIS A 118 10.31 -17.01 -17.56
N GLU A 119 10.71 -16.78 -16.31
CA GLU A 119 9.78 -16.74 -15.16
C GLU A 119 8.71 -15.67 -15.33
N ILE A 120 9.08 -14.49 -15.81
CA ILE A 120 8.15 -13.41 -16.11
C ILE A 120 7.14 -13.83 -17.20
N GLY A 121 7.65 -14.47 -18.25
CA GLY A 121 6.80 -14.98 -19.33
C GLY A 121 5.76 -15.99 -18.86
N ASP A 122 6.17 -16.95 -18.04
CA ASP A 122 5.28 -17.97 -17.47
C ASP A 122 4.22 -17.34 -16.54
N LEU A 123 4.63 -16.44 -15.67
CA LEU A 123 3.71 -15.72 -14.77
C LEU A 123 2.67 -14.88 -15.53
N ILE A 124 3.09 -14.19 -16.60
CA ILE A 124 2.16 -13.42 -17.44
C ILE A 124 1.15 -14.35 -18.12
N ASN A 125 1.62 -15.47 -18.68
CA ASN A 125 0.75 -16.45 -19.33
C ASN A 125 -0.25 -17.09 -18.34
N GLU A 126 0.17 -17.37 -17.13
CA GLU A 126 -0.71 -17.91 -16.09
C GLU A 126 -1.73 -16.86 -15.62
N HIS A 127 -1.28 -15.63 -15.39
CA HIS A 127 -2.15 -14.52 -15.01
C HIS A 127 -3.25 -14.24 -16.04
N GLN A 128 -2.94 -14.34 -17.34
CA GLN A 128 -3.92 -14.14 -18.42
C GLN A 128 -5.04 -15.18 -18.42
N LYS A 129 -4.80 -16.41 -17.91
CA LYS A 129 -5.83 -17.46 -17.80
C LYS A 129 -6.88 -17.14 -16.72
N ASP A 130 -6.48 -16.48 -15.64
CA ASP A 130 -7.37 -16.11 -14.55
C ASP A 130 -6.86 -14.87 -13.81
N LYS A 131 -7.22 -13.69 -14.30
CA LYS A 131 -6.84 -12.40 -13.72
C LYS A 131 -7.40 -12.18 -12.32
N SER A 132 -8.50 -12.87 -11.95
CA SER A 132 -9.13 -12.72 -10.64
C SER A 132 -8.22 -13.17 -9.49
N LYS A 133 -7.27 -14.06 -9.75
CA LYS A 133 -6.26 -14.52 -8.79
C LYS A 133 -5.19 -13.47 -8.49
N ARG A 134 -5.10 -12.41 -9.31
CA ARG A 134 -4.14 -11.30 -9.15
C ARG A 134 -2.68 -11.79 -8.97
N LEU A 135 -2.29 -12.82 -9.76
CA LEU A 135 -1.01 -13.52 -9.60
C LEU A 135 0.18 -12.57 -9.74
N LEU A 136 0.18 -11.69 -10.77
CA LEU A 136 1.25 -10.72 -10.99
C LEU A 136 1.33 -9.69 -9.85
N GLN A 137 0.18 -9.15 -9.42
CA GLN A 137 0.13 -8.18 -8.34
C GLN A 137 0.67 -8.76 -7.04
N ASN A 138 0.28 -9.99 -6.69
CA ASN A 138 0.80 -10.68 -5.52
C ASN A 138 2.33 -10.83 -5.62
N LYS A 139 2.83 -11.34 -6.76
CA LYS A 139 4.28 -11.55 -6.94
C LYS A 139 5.09 -10.25 -6.87
N ILE A 140 4.56 -9.17 -7.45
CA ILE A 140 5.19 -7.84 -7.40
C ILE A 140 5.18 -7.33 -5.95
N ALA A 141 4.03 -7.37 -5.29
CA ALA A 141 3.88 -6.89 -3.91
C ALA A 141 4.81 -7.64 -2.95
N ASP A 142 4.88 -8.97 -3.06
CA ASP A 142 5.78 -9.80 -2.25
C ASP A 142 7.25 -9.41 -2.51
N SER A 143 7.66 -9.38 -3.78
CA SER A 143 9.05 -9.11 -4.16
C SER A 143 9.51 -7.72 -3.73
N ILE A 144 8.68 -6.69 -3.93
CA ILE A 144 9.08 -5.32 -3.60
C ILE A 144 9.02 -5.06 -2.09
N THR A 145 8.01 -5.61 -1.40
CA THR A 145 7.91 -5.41 0.04
C THR A 145 9.05 -6.08 0.78
N SER A 146 9.42 -7.31 0.43
CA SER A 146 10.57 -7.97 1.04
C SER A 146 11.89 -7.25 0.73
N MET A 147 12.05 -6.74 -0.49
CA MET A 147 13.26 -6.02 -0.91
C MET A 147 13.44 -4.66 -0.21
N VAL A 148 12.35 -3.89 -0.05
CA VAL A 148 12.39 -2.53 0.51
C VAL A 148 12.38 -2.53 2.03
N HIS A 149 11.64 -3.44 2.65
CA HIS A 149 11.49 -3.55 4.09
C HIS A 149 12.21 -4.80 4.61
N SER A 150 11.48 -5.89 4.86
CA SER A 150 12.04 -7.17 5.27
C SER A 150 11.07 -8.32 4.97
N GLU A 151 11.55 -9.56 5.06
CA GLU A 151 10.69 -10.75 4.97
C GLU A 151 9.67 -10.81 6.11
N ASP A 152 10.05 -10.41 7.33
CA ASP A 152 9.16 -10.38 8.49
C ASP A 152 8.06 -9.32 8.30
N ASP A 153 8.40 -8.14 7.80
CA ASP A 153 7.44 -7.09 7.47
C ASP A 153 6.47 -7.54 6.36
N LEU A 154 6.98 -8.25 5.34
CA LEU A 154 6.14 -8.86 4.31
C LEU A 154 5.15 -9.86 4.90
N LEU A 155 5.63 -10.79 5.75
CA LEU A 155 4.76 -11.78 6.39
C LEU A 155 3.64 -11.14 7.21
N ASN A 156 3.95 -10.05 7.92
CA ASN A 156 2.97 -9.29 8.68
C ASN A 156 1.95 -8.59 7.76
N ALA A 157 2.39 -7.95 6.67
CA ALA A 157 1.51 -7.33 5.69
C ALA A 157 0.59 -8.33 4.99
N VAL A 158 1.10 -9.52 4.65
CA VAL A 158 0.31 -10.63 4.07
C VAL A 158 -0.74 -11.13 5.06
N LYS A 159 -0.38 -11.33 6.34
CA LYS A 159 -1.33 -11.71 7.39
C LYS A 159 -2.43 -10.66 7.53
N ALA A 160 -2.05 -9.39 7.62
CA ALA A 160 -2.96 -8.26 7.70
C ALA A 160 -3.94 -8.22 6.51
N SER A 161 -3.44 -8.40 5.29
CA SER A 161 -4.27 -8.46 4.09
C SER A 161 -5.27 -9.62 4.12
N LYS A 162 -4.86 -10.81 4.58
CA LYS A 162 -5.74 -11.98 4.74
C LYS A 162 -6.82 -11.73 5.78
N VAL A 163 -6.51 -11.01 6.84
CA VAL A 163 -7.48 -10.66 7.89
C VAL A 163 -8.62 -9.80 7.36
N LEU A 164 -8.34 -8.82 6.52
CA LEU A 164 -9.37 -7.97 5.94
C LEU A 164 -10.17 -8.67 4.83
N PHE A 165 -9.49 -9.31 3.90
CA PHE A 165 -10.09 -9.78 2.65
C PHE A 165 -10.32 -11.30 2.59
N GLY A 166 -9.76 -12.06 3.53
CA GLY A 166 -9.84 -13.52 3.60
C GLY A 166 -10.93 -14.04 4.55
N LYS A 167 -10.95 -15.38 4.66
CA LYS A 167 -11.70 -16.09 5.71
C LYS A 167 -10.81 -16.17 6.97
N SER A 168 -10.53 -15.01 7.58
CA SER A 168 -9.74 -14.96 8.81
C SER A 168 -10.59 -15.35 10.03
N SER A 169 -9.93 -15.90 11.02
CA SER A 169 -10.49 -16.23 12.32
C SER A 169 -10.22 -15.13 13.35
N LYS A 170 -10.75 -15.27 14.57
CA LYS A 170 -10.44 -14.38 15.70
C LYS A 170 -8.95 -14.48 16.06
N GLU A 171 -8.39 -15.67 16.02
CA GLU A 171 -6.98 -15.95 16.32
C GLU A 171 -6.04 -15.23 15.35
N ASP A 172 -6.42 -15.12 14.07
CA ASP A 172 -5.66 -14.36 13.08
C ASP A 172 -5.61 -12.86 13.45
N LEU A 173 -6.74 -12.31 13.93
CA LEU A 173 -6.82 -10.92 14.43
C LEU A 173 -5.95 -10.71 15.67
N GLU A 174 -5.97 -11.66 16.61
CA GLU A 174 -5.17 -11.61 17.85
C GLU A 174 -3.67 -11.79 17.59
N SER A 175 -3.29 -12.39 16.47
CA SER A 175 -1.88 -12.57 16.08
C SER A 175 -1.21 -11.33 15.52
N LEU A 176 -1.98 -10.27 15.23
CA LEU A 176 -1.46 -8.99 14.75
C LEU A 176 -0.89 -8.16 15.91
N ASP A 177 0.25 -7.53 15.69
CA ASP A 177 0.73 -6.50 16.60
C ASP A 177 -0.19 -5.27 16.58
N GLU A 178 -0.14 -4.47 17.66
CA GLU A 178 -1.05 -3.33 17.85
C GLU A 178 -0.90 -2.27 16.75
N ASN A 179 0.32 -2.03 16.26
CA ASN A 179 0.56 -1.06 15.19
C ASN A 179 -0.07 -1.51 13.88
N THR A 180 0.19 -2.75 13.47
CA THR A 180 -0.41 -3.35 12.28
C THR A 180 -1.93 -3.40 12.38
N PHE A 181 -2.48 -3.73 13.55
CA PHE A 181 -3.92 -3.72 13.79
C PHE A 181 -4.52 -2.33 13.59
N ASN A 182 -3.93 -1.30 14.19
CA ASN A 182 -4.38 0.09 14.05
C ASN A 182 -4.29 0.59 12.60
N GLU A 183 -3.24 0.24 11.87
CA GLU A 183 -3.06 0.60 10.46
C GLU A 183 -4.11 -0.04 9.54
N ILE A 184 -4.43 -1.32 9.78
CA ILE A 184 -5.46 -2.04 9.02
C ILE A 184 -6.82 -1.37 9.18
N PHE A 185 -7.13 -0.91 10.39
CA PHE A 185 -8.42 -0.30 10.71
C PHE A 185 -8.39 1.23 10.71
N ASP A 186 -7.29 1.84 10.23
CA ASP A 186 -7.22 3.28 10.00
C ASP A 186 -8.31 3.74 9.03
N GLY A 187 -9.08 4.77 9.42
CA GLY A 187 -10.23 5.25 8.65
C GLY A 187 -11.51 4.40 8.77
N VAL A 188 -11.50 3.26 9.46
CA VAL A 188 -12.73 2.53 9.77
C VAL A 188 -13.51 3.29 10.85
N PRO A 189 -14.83 3.50 10.66
CA PRO A 189 -15.67 4.13 11.69
C PRO A 189 -15.52 3.43 13.05
N SER A 190 -15.36 4.21 14.12
CA SER A 190 -15.12 3.66 15.45
C SER A 190 -15.86 4.41 16.54
N SER A 191 -16.07 3.74 17.68
CA SER A 191 -16.54 4.34 18.93
C SER A 191 -15.85 3.69 20.13
N SER A 192 -15.97 4.31 21.30
CA SER A 192 -15.44 3.74 22.54
C SER A 192 -16.57 3.36 23.50
N ILE A 193 -16.37 2.26 24.25
CA ILE A 193 -17.27 1.74 25.28
C ILE A 193 -16.47 1.54 26.58
N ASP A 194 -17.10 1.81 27.72
CA ASP A 194 -16.50 1.55 29.02
C ASP A 194 -16.38 0.04 29.30
N SER A 195 -15.21 -0.41 29.74
CA SER A 195 -14.94 -1.80 30.10
C SER A 195 -15.89 -2.36 31.15
N LYS A 196 -16.37 -1.52 32.07
CA LYS A 196 -17.32 -1.92 33.13
C LYS A 196 -18.74 -2.20 32.56
N GLU A 197 -19.11 -1.50 31.50
CA GLU A 197 -20.39 -1.76 30.81
C GLU A 197 -20.32 -3.06 30.01
N LEU A 198 -19.23 -3.26 29.30
CA LEU A 198 -19.00 -4.49 28.52
C LEU A 198 -18.87 -5.72 29.43
N ALA A 199 -18.30 -5.58 30.63
CA ALA A 199 -18.15 -6.67 31.59
C ALA A 199 -19.50 -7.27 32.05
N LYS A 200 -20.58 -6.49 32.03
CA LYS A 200 -21.94 -6.95 32.37
C LYS A 200 -22.57 -7.80 31.24
N GLY A 201 -21.97 -7.80 30.07
CA GLY A 201 -22.52 -8.40 28.86
C GLY A 201 -23.56 -7.48 28.18
N ILE A 202 -23.32 -7.15 26.92
CA ILE A 202 -24.20 -6.32 26.10
C ILE A 202 -24.84 -7.20 25.04
N ASN A 203 -26.15 -7.12 24.89
CA ASN A 203 -26.85 -7.80 23.77
C ASN A 203 -26.39 -7.23 22.44
N ILE A 204 -26.13 -8.10 21.49
CA ILE A 204 -25.57 -7.71 20.17
C ILE A 204 -26.42 -6.67 19.44
N ASP A 205 -27.75 -6.73 19.51
CA ASP A 205 -28.63 -5.77 18.86
C ASP A 205 -28.53 -4.36 19.50
N ILE A 206 -28.31 -4.29 20.83
CA ILE A 206 -28.06 -3.04 21.54
C ILE A 206 -26.69 -2.48 21.15
N LEU A 207 -25.66 -3.30 21.16
CA LEU A 207 -24.31 -2.92 20.77
C LEU A 207 -24.29 -2.31 19.35
N LEU A 208 -24.96 -2.96 18.39
CA LEU A 208 -24.99 -2.51 16.99
C LEU A 208 -25.74 -1.19 16.76
N ALA A 209 -26.81 -0.92 17.51
CA ALA A 209 -27.72 0.18 17.21
C ALA A 209 -27.67 1.34 18.21
N LYS A 210 -27.43 1.06 19.50
CA LYS A 210 -27.45 2.10 20.56
C LYS A 210 -26.06 2.54 20.97
N ASP A 211 -25.18 1.58 21.22
CA ASP A 211 -23.88 1.90 21.82
C ASP A 211 -22.86 2.35 20.78
N THR A 212 -22.98 1.82 19.55
CA THR A 212 -22.03 2.13 18.47
C THR A 212 -22.64 2.96 17.31
N ASN A 213 -23.95 3.00 17.17
CA ASN A 213 -24.62 3.56 15.99
C ASN A 213 -24.13 2.97 14.65
N PHE A 214 -23.55 1.77 14.67
CA PHE A 214 -23.13 1.07 13.46
C PHE A 214 -24.32 0.77 12.55
N LEU A 215 -25.47 0.47 13.14
CA LEU A 215 -26.75 0.33 12.43
C LEU A 215 -27.73 1.40 12.92
N LYS A 216 -28.58 1.89 12.02
CA LYS A 216 -29.46 3.04 12.27
C LYS A 216 -30.56 2.80 13.29
N SER A 217 -30.93 1.53 13.55
CA SER A 217 -32.01 1.18 14.46
C SER A 217 -31.93 -0.26 14.96
N MET A 218 -32.56 -0.53 16.09
CA MET A 218 -32.78 -1.87 16.64
C MET A 218 -33.46 -2.83 15.66
N GLY A 219 -34.41 -2.33 14.88
CA GLY A 219 -35.10 -3.14 13.88
C GLY A 219 -34.20 -3.55 12.73
N GLU A 220 -33.27 -2.67 12.31
CA GLU A 220 -32.24 -2.99 11.33
C GLU A 220 -31.23 -4.00 11.88
N ALA A 221 -30.81 -3.83 13.13
CA ALA A 221 -29.89 -4.75 13.80
C ALA A 221 -30.45 -6.18 13.83
N ARG A 222 -31.69 -6.34 14.31
CA ARG A 222 -32.35 -7.65 14.38
C ARG A 222 -32.54 -8.30 13.01
N ARG A 223 -32.93 -7.53 11.99
CA ARG A 223 -33.02 -8.06 10.60
C ARG A 223 -31.67 -8.53 10.10
N SER A 224 -30.63 -7.71 10.26
CA SER A 224 -29.28 -8.05 9.81
C SER A 224 -28.71 -9.28 10.51
N ILE A 225 -29.03 -9.48 11.79
CA ILE A 225 -28.67 -10.70 12.55
C ILE A 225 -29.41 -11.93 11.98
N LYS A 226 -30.75 -11.83 11.76
CA LYS A 226 -31.55 -12.92 11.16
C LYS A 226 -31.06 -13.32 9.77
N GLU A 227 -30.64 -12.35 8.97
CA GLU A 227 -30.04 -12.57 7.65
C GLU A 227 -28.62 -13.15 7.71
N ASN A 228 -28.11 -13.47 8.90
CA ASN A 228 -26.74 -13.96 9.12
C ASN A 228 -25.66 -13.03 8.49
N SER A 229 -25.96 -11.72 8.43
CA SER A 229 -25.06 -10.75 7.82
C SER A 229 -24.08 -10.11 8.81
N ILE A 230 -24.26 -10.30 10.13
CA ILE A 230 -23.44 -9.71 11.20
C ILE A 230 -22.41 -10.72 11.72
N SER A 231 -21.21 -10.21 12.00
CA SER A 231 -20.16 -10.94 12.72
C SER A 231 -19.51 -10.02 13.77
N VAL A 232 -19.07 -10.60 14.87
CA VAL A 232 -18.18 -9.99 15.86
C VAL A 232 -16.87 -10.75 15.80
N ASN A 233 -15.75 -10.04 15.63
CA ASN A 233 -14.42 -10.66 15.51
C ASN A 233 -14.39 -11.83 14.50
N LYS A 234 -15.03 -11.64 13.34
CA LYS A 234 -15.18 -12.64 12.25
C LYS A 234 -16.10 -13.84 12.59
N ILE A 235 -16.61 -13.94 13.82
CA ILE A 235 -17.54 -15.01 14.23
C ILE A 235 -18.98 -14.53 14.02
N LYS A 236 -19.80 -15.36 13.36
CA LYS A 236 -21.21 -15.06 13.14
C LYS A 236 -21.98 -15.03 14.47
N VAL A 237 -22.89 -14.10 14.61
CA VAL A 237 -23.68 -13.90 15.82
C VAL A 237 -25.15 -14.27 15.62
N SER A 238 -25.82 -14.65 16.71
CA SER A 238 -27.28 -14.92 16.79
C SER A 238 -27.98 -13.84 17.62
N GLU A 239 -29.31 -13.83 17.62
CA GLU A 239 -30.13 -12.82 18.32
C GLU A 239 -29.86 -12.75 19.84
N ASN A 240 -29.44 -13.85 20.45
CA ASN A 240 -29.17 -13.92 21.89
C ASN A 240 -27.69 -13.81 22.23
N THR A 241 -26.85 -13.39 21.31
CA THR A 241 -25.41 -13.23 21.56
C THR A 241 -25.19 -12.10 22.54
N LEU A 242 -24.53 -12.42 23.66
CA LEU A 242 -24.02 -11.46 24.62
C LEU A 242 -22.54 -11.23 24.35
N VAL A 243 -22.15 -9.99 24.10
CA VAL A 243 -20.75 -9.59 23.89
C VAL A 243 -20.21 -9.08 25.21
N SER A 244 -19.01 -9.53 25.60
CA SER A 244 -18.38 -9.22 26.89
C SER A 244 -16.87 -9.05 26.73
N ASN A 245 -16.16 -8.75 27.83
CA ASN A 245 -14.70 -8.60 27.83
C ASN A 245 -13.94 -9.87 27.33
N LYS A 246 -14.58 -11.06 27.36
CA LYS A 246 -14.00 -12.31 26.83
C LYS A 246 -13.87 -12.33 25.30
N ASP A 247 -14.64 -11.46 24.65
CA ASP A 247 -14.65 -11.38 23.20
C ASP A 247 -13.62 -10.38 22.65
N LEU A 248 -12.94 -9.63 23.52
CA LEU A 248 -11.97 -8.62 23.11
C LEU A 248 -10.78 -9.22 22.37
N ILE A 249 -10.39 -8.57 21.28
CA ILE A 249 -9.10 -8.75 20.60
C ILE A 249 -8.09 -7.89 21.36
N ASN A 250 -6.96 -8.49 21.74
CA ASN A 250 -5.86 -7.82 22.45
C ASN A 250 -6.34 -7.04 23.71
N ASN A 251 -7.37 -7.56 24.39
CA ASN A 251 -8.02 -6.95 25.56
C ASN A 251 -8.53 -5.50 25.35
N LYS A 252 -8.72 -5.06 24.12
CA LYS A 252 -8.99 -3.65 23.81
C LYS A 252 -10.00 -3.43 22.71
N TYR A 253 -10.13 -4.35 21.75
CA TYR A 253 -10.90 -4.11 20.54
C TYR A 253 -12.00 -5.14 20.30
N LEU A 254 -13.14 -4.69 19.72
CA LEU A 254 -14.14 -5.56 19.09
C LEU A 254 -14.31 -5.10 17.63
N LEU A 255 -14.24 -6.05 16.70
CA LEU A 255 -14.47 -5.80 15.29
C LEU A 255 -15.89 -6.22 14.93
N LEU A 256 -16.76 -5.24 14.69
CA LEU A 256 -18.10 -5.48 14.15
C LEU A 256 -18.03 -5.49 12.62
N GLN A 257 -18.76 -6.42 11.99
CA GLN A 257 -18.79 -6.53 10.54
C GLN A 257 -20.19 -6.82 10.03
N ARG A 258 -20.63 -6.08 8.98
CA ARG A 258 -21.84 -6.36 8.23
C ARG A 258 -21.52 -6.71 6.77
N GLY A 259 -21.86 -7.92 6.35
CA GLY A 259 -21.50 -8.42 5.03
C GLY A 259 -19.99 -8.58 4.87
N ARG A 260 -19.46 -8.32 3.65
CA ARG A 260 -18.03 -8.56 3.36
C ARG A 260 -17.13 -7.33 3.55
N LYS A 261 -17.67 -6.10 3.47
CA LYS A 261 -16.86 -4.88 3.35
C LYS A 261 -17.12 -3.83 4.43
N ASN A 262 -18.23 -3.92 5.17
CA ASN A 262 -18.58 -2.90 6.16
C ASN A 262 -18.06 -3.31 7.53
N TYR A 263 -17.04 -2.61 8.00
CA TYR A 263 -16.41 -2.80 9.29
C TYR A 263 -16.69 -1.63 10.22
N TYR A 264 -16.69 -1.90 11.51
CA TYR A 264 -16.77 -0.91 12.56
C TYR A 264 -15.94 -1.37 13.75
N LEU A 265 -15.10 -0.49 14.29
CA LEU A 265 -14.20 -0.82 15.39
C LEU A 265 -14.74 -0.25 16.71
N VAL A 266 -14.88 -1.11 17.72
CA VAL A 266 -15.20 -0.70 19.09
C VAL A 266 -13.91 -0.75 19.90
N ILE A 267 -13.57 0.38 20.54
CA ILE A 267 -12.40 0.53 21.39
C ILE A 267 -12.87 0.52 22.84
N VAL A 268 -12.39 -0.43 23.63
CA VAL A 268 -12.77 -0.55 25.04
C VAL A 268 -11.74 0.19 25.90
N LYS A 269 -12.25 1.08 26.76
CA LYS A 269 -11.44 1.93 27.66
C LYS A 269 -11.65 1.56 29.10
#